data_ee4571c385603fb82621bc3e48689fea
#
_entry.id   ee4571c385603fb82621bc3e48689fea
#
_cell.length_a   1.000
_cell.length_b   1.000
_cell.length_c   1.000
_cell.angle_alpha   90.00
_cell.angle_beta   90.00
_cell.angle_gamma   90.00
#
_symmetry.space_group_name_H-M   'P 1'
#
loop_
_entity.id
_entity.type
_entity.pdbx_description
1 polymer ?
#
loop_
_entity_poly.entity_id
_entity_poly.type
_entity_poly.pdbx_seq_one_letter_code
_entity_poly.pdbx_strand_id
1 'polypeptide(L)'
;VPGLPALSVERHYDTQRVEMFTDAILAVAITLMVLRIDPPQPEPGQTIGQAFASDTVPLIIYFLITFTVIVIFWRHHHDVFKRLPEKLTTPELAANMAFVACICLVPFGLEFFAAEDPSYLSVGVYAGLMSLATFSLGAISRLAFGNWNAVVIIGGLVFLLAIPFAPLLGGWCLMLWLL
;
A
#
# COMPACT_ATOMS: atom_id res chain seq x y z
N VAL A 1 -26.03 39.22 15.93
CA VAL A 1 -26.27 38.23 14.90
C VAL A 1 -26.25 36.88 15.59
N PRO A 2 -27.34 36.07 15.60
CA PRO A 2 -27.33 34.76 16.20
C PRO A 2 -26.28 33.92 15.47
N GLY A 3 -25.38 33.26 16.25
CA GLY A 3 -24.34 32.40 15.72
C GLY A 3 -24.96 31.30 14.88
N LEU A 4 -24.44 31.13 13.66
CA LEU A 4 -24.72 29.96 12.82
C LEU A 4 -24.45 28.70 13.66
N PRO A 5 -25.38 27.74 13.72
CA PRO A 5 -25.12 26.48 14.40
C PRO A 5 -23.89 25.85 13.74
N ALA A 6 -22.87 25.50 14.55
CA ALA A 6 -21.77 24.70 14.09
C ALA A 6 -22.39 23.49 13.44
N LEU A 7 -22.13 23.30 12.14
CA LEU A 7 -22.56 22.09 11.41
C LEU A 7 -22.00 20.89 12.19
N SER A 8 -22.86 20.23 12.94
CA SER A 8 -22.51 19.01 13.63
C SER A 8 -22.12 18.00 12.54
N VAL A 9 -20.85 17.64 12.48
CA VAL A 9 -20.37 16.62 11.55
C VAL A 9 -21.02 15.32 11.99
N GLU A 10 -22.05 14.89 11.25
CA GLU A 10 -22.78 13.67 11.57
C GLU A 10 -21.86 12.45 11.36
N ARG A 11 -21.76 11.59 12.38
CA ARG A 11 -20.96 10.36 12.40
C ARG A 11 -21.93 9.18 12.32
N HIS A 12 -21.82 8.39 11.26
CA HIS A 12 -22.82 7.35 10.96
C HIS A 12 -22.24 5.95 10.94
N TYR A 13 -20.93 5.78 10.66
CA TYR A 13 -20.32 4.50 10.38
C TYR A 13 -19.58 3.98 11.60
N ASP A 14 -19.85 2.77 12.01
CA ASP A 14 -19.17 2.09 13.11
C ASP A 14 -17.70 1.89 12.78
N THR A 15 -16.81 2.46 13.60
CA THR A 15 -15.35 2.47 13.39
C THR A 15 -14.79 1.06 13.42
N GLN A 16 -15.23 0.21 14.36
CA GLN A 16 -14.74 -1.15 14.50
C GLN A 16 -15.09 -2.01 13.28
N ARG A 17 -16.31 -1.85 12.75
CA ARG A 17 -16.72 -2.58 11.54
C ARG A 17 -15.90 -2.16 10.31
N VAL A 18 -15.57 -0.89 10.18
CA VAL A 18 -14.74 -0.38 9.09
C VAL A 18 -13.30 -0.88 9.24
N GLU A 19 -12.75 -0.90 10.45
CA GLU A 19 -11.43 -1.47 10.75
C GLU A 19 -11.38 -2.96 10.37
N MET A 20 -12.33 -3.76 10.84
CA MET A 20 -12.40 -5.19 10.53
C MET A 20 -12.53 -5.48 9.03
N PHE A 21 -13.30 -4.65 8.30
CA PHE A 21 -13.41 -4.75 6.85
C PHE A 21 -12.07 -4.48 6.17
N THR A 22 -11.36 -3.44 6.61
CA THR A 22 -10.03 -3.08 6.07
C THR A 22 -9.03 -4.19 6.35
N ASP A 23 -8.99 -4.75 7.56
CA ASP A 23 -8.11 -5.86 7.94
C ASP A 23 -8.35 -7.09 7.05
N ALA A 24 -9.61 -7.42 6.77
CA ALA A 24 -9.95 -8.51 5.87
C ALA A 24 -9.42 -8.29 4.45
N ILE A 25 -9.53 -7.08 3.92
CA ILE A 25 -9.01 -6.73 2.58
C ILE A 25 -7.48 -6.80 2.54
N LEU A 26 -6.79 -6.30 3.56
CA LEU A 26 -5.33 -6.40 3.67
C LEU A 26 -4.88 -7.87 3.65
N ALA A 27 -5.55 -8.74 4.41
CA ALA A 27 -5.26 -10.17 4.44
C ALA A 27 -5.45 -10.82 3.06
N VAL A 28 -6.54 -10.48 2.36
CA VAL A 28 -6.80 -10.98 0.99
C VAL A 28 -5.74 -10.48 0.02
N ALA A 29 -5.37 -9.21 0.05
CA ALA A 29 -4.34 -8.64 -0.83
C ALA A 29 -3.00 -9.38 -0.68
N ILE A 30 -2.58 -9.65 0.57
CA ILE A 30 -1.36 -10.42 0.86
C ILE A 30 -1.45 -11.83 0.26
N THR A 31 -2.56 -12.52 0.43
CA THR A 31 -2.71 -13.89 -0.08
C THR A 31 -2.76 -13.96 -1.60
N LEU A 32 -3.35 -12.96 -2.26
CA LEU A 32 -3.37 -12.88 -3.71
C LEU A 32 -1.97 -12.68 -4.31
N MET A 33 -1.07 -11.96 -3.62
CA MET A 33 0.30 -11.78 -4.09
C MET A 33 1.10 -13.10 -4.13
N VAL A 34 0.83 -14.03 -3.21
CA VAL A 34 1.50 -15.37 -3.21
C VAL A 34 1.16 -16.14 -4.48
N LEU A 35 -0.05 -16.00 -5.00
CA LEU A 35 -0.49 -16.69 -6.23
C LEU A 35 0.24 -16.22 -7.49
N ARG A 36 1.04 -15.16 -7.40
CA ARG A 36 1.86 -14.63 -8.50
C ARG A 36 3.29 -15.17 -8.50
N ILE A 37 3.62 -16.03 -7.53
CA ILE A 37 4.91 -16.72 -7.50
C ILE A 37 4.77 -18.01 -8.30
N ASP A 38 5.15 -17.95 -9.57
CA ASP A 38 5.11 -19.12 -10.45
C ASP A 38 6.20 -20.11 -10.09
N PRO A 39 5.91 -21.43 -10.18
CA PRO A 39 6.93 -22.46 -10.05
C PRO A 39 7.93 -22.37 -11.21
N PRO A 40 9.21 -22.69 -10.96
CA PRO A 40 10.26 -22.57 -11.97
C PRO A 40 9.98 -23.45 -13.18
N GLN A 41 10.18 -22.90 -14.37
CA GLN A 41 10.02 -23.60 -15.65
C GLN A 41 11.35 -23.62 -16.39
N PRO A 42 12.16 -24.70 -16.26
CA PRO A 42 13.49 -24.75 -16.85
C PRO A 42 13.43 -24.75 -18.38
N GLU A 43 14.26 -23.92 -19.01
CA GLU A 43 14.48 -23.92 -20.45
C GLU A 43 15.33 -25.12 -20.89
N PRO A 44 15.39 -25.46 -22.21
CA PRO A 44 16.24 -26.53 -22.71
C PRO A 44 17.72 -26.37 -22.31
N GLY A 45 18.23 -27.31 -21.54
CA GLY A 45 19.61 -27.28 -21.01
C GLY A 45 19.77 -26.61 -19.64
N GLN A 46 18.71 -26.05 -19.08
CA GLN A 46 18.69 -25.45 -17.74
C GLN A 46 18.25 -26.48 -16.70
N THR A 47 18.89 -26.51 -15.54
CA THR A 47 18.44 -27.32 -14.41
C THR A 47 17.30 -26.60 -13.67
N ILE A 48 16.44 -27.36 -12.97
CA ILE A 48 15.38 -26.79 -12.16
C ILE A 48 15.89 -25.82 -11.07
N GLY A 49 17.08 -26.09 -10.52
CA GLY A 49 17.72 -25.21 -9.54
C GLY A 49 18.16 -23.87 -10.13
N GLN A 50 18.63 -23.89 -11.38
CA GLN A 50 18.97 -22.65 -12.11
C GLN A 50 17.71 -21.84 -12.42
N ALA A 51 16.65 -22.47 -12.95
CA ALA A 51 15.37 -21.82 -13.20
C ALA A 51 14.75 -21.25 -11.90
N PHE A 52 14.80 -22.01 -10.81
CA PHE A 52 14.35 -21.50 -9.50
C PHE A 52 15.09 -20.23 -9.08
N ALA A 53 16.41 -20.22 -9.24
CA ALA A 53 17.24 -19.09 -8.84
C ALA A 53 17.03 -17.85 -9.74
N SER A 54 16.84 -18.03 -11.05
CA SER A 54 16.66 -16.92 -12.00
C SER A 54 15.24 -16.36 -11.99
N ASP A 55 14.21 -17.20 -11.91
CA ASP A 55 12.83 -16.83 -12.19
C ASP A 55 12.01 -16.67 -10.91
N THR A 56 12.11 -17.64 -9.98
CA THR A 56 11.25 -17.68 -8.78
C THR A 56 11.80 -16.86 -7.62
N VAL A 57 13.13 -16.89 -7.39
CA VAL A 57 13.73 -16.16 -6.25
C VAL A 57 13.49 -14.65 -6.31
N PRO A 58 13.60 -13.94 -7.45
CA PRO A 58 13.26 -12.53 -7.53
C PRO A 58 11.80 -12.25 -7.15
N LEU A 59 10.86 -13.08 -7.59
CA LEU A 59 9.42 -12.93 -7.25
C LEU A 59 9.18 -13.08 -5.75
N ILE A 60 9.87 -14.04 -5.11
CA ILE A 60 9.82 -14.21 -3.65
C ILE A 60 10.35 -12.97 -2.94
N ILE A 61 11.46 -12.40 -3.41
CA ILE A 61 12.02 -11.17 -2.82
C ILE A 61 11.04 -10.01 -2.96
N TYR A 62 10.46 -9.80 -4.14
CA TYR A 62 9.47 -8.75 -4.38
C TYR A 62 8.23 -8.93 -3.49
N PHE A 63 7.76 -10.18 -3.36
CA PHE A 63 6.67 -10.51 -2.43
C PHE A 63 7.02 -10.14 -0.99
N LEU A 64 8.20 -10.54 -0.48
CA LEU A 64 8.59 -10.27 0.91
C LEU A 64 8.72 -8.78 1.21
N ILE A 65 9.25 -8.00 0.26
CA ILE A 65 9.34 -6.54 0.40
C ILE A 65 7.93 -5.94 0.46
N THR A 66 7.07 -6.28 -0.51
CA THR A 66 5.70 -5.76 -0.56
C THR A 66 4.88 -6.21 0.66
N PHE A 67 5.03 -7.45 1.10
CA PHE A 67 4.43 -7.95 2.33
C PHE A 67 4.83 -7.08 3.52
N THR A 68 6.12 -6.77 3.67
CA THR A 68 6.62 -5.91 4.75
C THR A 68 6.01 -4.52 4.70
N VAL A 69 5.90 -3.92 3.52
CA VAL A 69 5.25 -2.61 3.33
C VAL A 69 3.77 -2.67 3.73
N ILE A 70 3.03 -3.71 3.33
CA ILE A 70 1.62 -3.87 3.73
C ILE A 70 1.48 -4.05 5.25
N VAL A 71 2.39 -4.78 5.90
CA VAL A 71 2.40 -4.92 7.38
C VAL A 71 2.64 -3.55 8.04
N ILE A 72 3.51 -2.71 7.48
CA ILE A 72 3.71 -1.33 7.96
C ILE A 72 2.43 -0.51 7.81
N PHE A 73 1.74 -0.60 6.67
CA PHE A 73 0.44 0.04 6.46
C PHE A 73 -0.61 -0.43 7.45
N TRP A 74 -0.71 -1.74 7.67
CA TRP A 74 -1.61 -2.32 8.65
C TRP A 74 -1.36 -1.76 10.06
N ARG A 75 -0.10 -1.71 10.51
CA ARG A 75 0.25 -1.13 11.81
C ARG A 75 -0.18 0.34 11.90
N HIS A 76 0.14 1.15 10.90
CA HIS A 76 -0.25 2.57 10.88
C HIS A 76 -1.77 2.74 10.88
N HIS A 77 -2.50 1.95 10.08
CA HIS A 77 -3.96 1.94 10.05
C HIS A 77 -4.52 1.63 11.44
N HIS A 78 -4.07 0.55 12.06
CA HIS A 78 -4.48 0.15 13.39
C HIS A 78 -4.18 1.23 14.44
N ASP A 79 -2.99 1.86 14.42
CA ASP A 79 -2.63 2.94 15.34
C ASP A 79 -3.47 4.21 15.15
N VAL A 80 -3.93 4.49 13.94
CA VAL A 80 -4.88 5.57 13.66
C VAL A 80 -6.27 5.20 14.18
N PHE A 81 -6.77 4.01 13.84
CA PHE A 81 -8.11 3.56 14.18
C PHE A 81 -8.34 3.42 15.67
N LYS A 82 -7.34 2.98 16.44
CA LYS A 82 -7.39 2.95 17.91
C LYS A 82 -7.71 4.31 18.57
N ARG A 83 -7.41 5.41 17.89
CA ARG A 83 -7.60 6.77 18.41
C ARG A 83 -8.85 7.43 17.86
N LEU A 84 -9.52 6.81 16.88
CA LEU A 84 -10.76 7.33 16.30
C LEU A 84 -11.93 7.15 17.27
N PRO A 85 -12.95 8.03 17.19
CA PRO A 85 -14.18 7.83 17.94
C PRO A 85 -14.94 6.59 17.45
N GLU A 86 -15.94 6.15 18.23
CA GLU A 86 -16.75 4.95 17.92
C GLU A 86 -17.43 4.99 16.55
N LYS A 87 -17.65 6.19 16.01
CA LYS A 87 -18.29 6.37 14.70
C LYS A 87 -17.49 7.32 13.81
N LEU A 88 -17.39 6.97 12.56
CA LEU A 88 -16.74 7.76 11.50
C LEU A 88 -17.73 8.70 10.83
N THR A 89 -17.18 9.78 10.30
CA THR A 89 -17.84 10.67 9.34
C THR A 89 -17.74 10.13 7.92
N THR A 90 -18.58 10.62 7.01
CA THR A 90 -18.51 10.26 5.60
C THR A 90 -17.14 10.56 4.95
N PRO A 91 -16.48 11.71 5.19
CA PRO A 91 -15.14 11.96 4.66
C PRO A 91 -14.07 11.00 5.20
N GLU A 92 -14.11 10.64 6.48
CA GLU A 92 -13.19 9.67 7.09
C GLU A 92 -13.36 8.29 6.45
N LEU A 93 -14.61 7.84 6.26
CA LEU A 93 -14.90 6.61 5.54
C LEU A 93 -14.41 6.67 4.09
N ALA A 94 -14.65 7.76 3.37
CA ALA A 94 -14.21 7.92 1.98
C ALA A 94 -12.67 7.82 1.86
N ALA A 95 -11.93 8.45 2.78
CA ALA A 95 -10.48 8.34 2.85
C ALA A 95 -10.03 6.89 3.12
N ASN A 96 -10.74 6.17 4.01
CA ASN A 96 -10.47 4.75 4.25
C ASN A 96 -10.76 3.87 3.01
N MET A 97 -11.85 4.14 2.29
CA MET A 97 -12.16 3.41 1.05
C MET A 97 -11.12 3.67 -0.05
N ALA A 98 -10.58 4.89 -0.14
CA ALA A 98 -9.47 5.19 -1.05
C ALA A 98 -8.20 4.40 -0.68
N PHE A 99 -7.86 4.32 0.62
CA PHE A 99 -6.78 3.45 1.11
C PHE A 99 -7.01 1.99 0.72
N VAL A 100 -8.18 1.43 1.01
CA VAL A 100 -8.55 0.06 0.69
C VAL A 100 -8.46 -0.21 -0.82
N ALA A 101 -8.94 0.71 -1.66
CA ALA A 101 -8.87 0.58 -3.11
C ALA A 101 -7.41 0.50 -3.61
N CYS A 102 -6.51 1.31 -3.05
CA CYS A 102 -5.08 1.22 -3.36
C CYS A 102 -4.51 -0.14 -2.98
N ILE A 103 -4.82 -0.65 -1.78
CA ILE A 103 -4.36 -1.96 -1.31
C ILE A 103 -4.86 -3.10 -2.21
N CYS A 104 -6.12 -3.04 -2.68
CA CYS A 104 -6.66 -4.03 -3.63
C CYS A 104 -5.87 -4.07 -4.95
N LEU A 105 -5.27 -2.95 -5.35
CA LEU A 105 -4.50 -2.86 -6.60
C LEU A 105 -3.01 -3.21 -6.42
N VAL A 106 -2.53 -3.38 -5.18
CA VAL A 106 -1.11 -3.73 -4.92
C VAL A 106 -0.68 -5.01 -5.64
N PRO A 107 -1.45 -6.12 -5.62
CA PRO A 107 -1.06 -7.34 -6.34
C PRO A 107 -0.85 -7.11 -7.84
N PHE A 108 -1.73 -6.32 -8.47
CA PHE A 108 -1.57 -5.90 -9.87
C PHE A 108 -0.32 -5.04 -10.08
N GLY A 109 -0.11 -4.05 -9.21
CA GLY A 109 1.05 -3.16 -9.29
C GLY A 109 2.38 -3.92 -9.15
N LEU A 110 2.43 -4.92 -8.26
CA LEU A 110 3.60 -5.78 -8.07
C LEU A 110 3.85 -6.66 -9.30
N GLU A 111 2.80 -7.26 -9.88
CA GLU A 111 2.90 -8.06 -11.09
C GLU A 111 3.41 -7.22 -12.26
N PHE A 112 2.84 -6.02 -12.46
CA PHE A 112 3.25 -5.10 -13.49
C PHE A 112 4.71 -4.65 -13.32
N PHE A 113 5.17 -4.49 -12.08
CA PHE A 113 6.56 -4.20 -11.77
C PHE A 113 7.47 -5.38 -12.09
N ALA A 114 7.04 -6.63 -11.83
CA ALA A 114 7.84 -7.83 -11.98
C ALA A 114 7.88 -8.35 -13.43
N ALA A 115 6.85 -8.06 -14.24
CA ALA A 115 6.70 -8.57 -15.61
C ALA A 115 7.60 -7.87 -16.64
N GLU A 116 8.07 -6.67 -16.32
CA GLU A 116 8.88 -5.85 -17.21
C GLU A 116 10.19 -5.46 -16.54
N ASP A 117 11.22 -5.16 -17.35
CA ASP A 117 12.38 -4.44 -16.81
C ASP A 117 11.89 -3.16 -16.14
N PRO A 118 12.36 -2.85 -14.92
CA PRO A 118 11.88 -1.70 -14.16
C PRO A 118 11.95 -0.42 -14.97
N SER A 119 10.82 -0.01 -15.49
CA SER A 119 10.62 1.20 -16.29
C SER A 119 10.06 2.33 -15.44
N TYR A 120 10.14 3.58 -15.93
CA TYR A 120 9.45 4.70 -15.27
C TYR A 120 7.96 4.43 -15.07
N LEU A 121 7.33 3.67 -15.98
CA LEU A 121 5.91 3.38 -15.90
C LEU A 121 5.61 2.34 -14.81
N SER A 122 6.33 1.21 -14.81
CA SER A 122 6.09 0.12 -13.83
C SER A 122 6.41 0.56 -12.40
N VAL A 123 7.55 1.23 -12.20
CA VAL A 123 7.90 1.84 -10.91
C VAL A 123 6.90 2.94 -10.53
N GLY A 124 6.48 3.77 -11.50
CA GLY A 124 5.54 4.87 -11.28
C GLY A 124 4.15 4.39 -10.85
N VAL A 125 3.63 3.33 -11.47
CA VAL A 125 2.34 2.73 -11.08
C VAL A 125 2.41 2.19 -9.65
N TYR A 126 3.42 1.38 -9.34
CA TYR A 126 3.55 0.81 -8.01
C TYR A 126 3.80 1.89 -6.94
N ALA A 127 4.75 2.80 -7.16
CA ALA A 127 5.05 3.90 -6.26
C ALA A 127 3.86 4.85 -6.07
N GLY A 128 3.11 5.10 -7.15
CA GLY A 128 1.88 5.89 -7.11
C GLY A 128 0.81 5.27 -6.23
N LEU A 129 0.58 3.95 -6.36
CA LEU A 129 -0.35 3.22 -5.50
C LEU A 129 0.04 3.30 -4.02
N MET A 130 1.32 3.06 -3.71
CA MET A 130 1.83 3.11 -2.34
C MET A 130 1.76 4.53 -1.75
N SER A 131 2.12 5.54 -2.55
CA SER A 131 2.02 6.94 -2.14
C SER A 131 0.57 7.35 -1.89
N LEU A 132 -0.36 6.98 -2.77
CA LEU A 132 -1.78 7.28 -2.62
C LEU A 132 -2.37 6.57 -1.40
N ALA A 133 -2.01 5.31 -1.14
CA ALA A 133 -2.39 4.59 0.07
C ALA A 133 -1.90 5.33 1.32
N THR A 134 -0.63 5.77 1.33
CA THR A 134 -0.04 6.52 2.44
C THR A 134 -0.79 7.83 2.69
N PHE A 135 -1.04 8.63 1.64
CA PHE A 135 -1.76 9.89 1.76
C PHE A 135 -3.23 9.69 2.17
N SER A 136 -3.89 8.63 1.70
CA SER A 136 -5.26 8.30 2.12
C SER A 136 -5.33 7.99 3.62
N LEU A 137 -4.37 7.23 4.15
CA LEU A 137 -4.25 6.97 5.58
C LEU A 137 -3.95 8.26 6.38
N GLY A 138 -3.09 9.13 5.84
CA GLY A 138 -2.84 10.45 6.40
C GLY A 138 -4.07 11.35 6.40
N ALA A 139 -4.91 11.27 5.38
CA ALA A 139 -6.15 12.03 5.29
C ALA A 139 -7.13 11.63 6.41
N ILE A 140 -7.22 10.35 6.78
CA ILE A 140 -8.02 9.92 7.94
C ILE A 140 -7.54 10.64 9.21
N SER A 141 -6.23 10.62 9.47
CA SER A 141 -5.63 11.31 10.63
C SER A 141 -5.89 12.82 10.59
N ARG A 142 -5.78 13.43 9.41
CA ARG A 142 -6.01 14.87 9.22
C ARG A 142 -7.46 15.25 9.49
N LEU A 143 -8.40 14.47 9.00
CA LEU A 143 -9.85 14.70 9.18
C LEU A 143 -10.26 14.52 10.65
N ALA A 144 -9.71 13.49 11.31
CA ALA A 144 -10.07 13.16 12.68
C ALA A 144 -9.40 14.06 13.73
N PHE A 145 -8.11 14.38 13.55
CA PHE A 145 -7.28 15.04 14.58
C PHE A 145 -6.78 16.43 14.19
N GLY A 146 -7.09 16.89 12.98
CA GLY A 146 -6.70 18.22 12.49
C GLY A 146 -5.25 18.35 12.01
N ASN A 147 -4.40 17.31 12.18
CA ASN A 147 -2.97 17.36 11.88
C ASN A 147 -2.53 16.29 10.90
N TRP A 148 -1.65 16.68 9.97
CA TRP A 148 -0.90 15.70 9.16
C TRP A 148 0.20 15.08 10.00
N ASN A 149 0.31 13.76 9.96
CA ASN A 149 1.46 13.08 10.54
C ASN A 149 2.67 13.25 9.60
N ALA A 150 3.79 13.77 10.10
CA ALA A 150 5.01 13.95 9.32
C ALA A 150 5.52 12.62 8.74
N VAL A 151 5.37 11.52 9.46
CA VAL A 151 5.74 10.16 9.00
C VAL A 151 4.98 9.78 7.73
N VAL A 152 3.69 10.13 7.65
CA VAL A 152 2.86 9.86 6.47
C VAL A 152 3.32 10.69 5.27
N ILE A 153 3.62 11.99 5.47
CA ILE A 153 4.10 12.84 4.39
C ILE A 153 5.43 12.34 3.86
N ILE A 154 6.37 12.08 4.76
CA ILE A 154 7.71 11.58 4.39
C ILE A 154 7.59 10.23 3.68
N GLY A 155 6.81 9.28 4.22
CA GLY A 155 6.60 7.97 3.62
C GLY A 155 6.01 8.07 2.21
N GLY A 156 4.97 8.87 2.01
CA GLY A 156 4.39 9.09 0.68
C GLY A 156 5.37 9.69 -0.33
N LEU A 157 6.21 10.63 0.12
CA LEU A 157 7.25 11.24 -0.72
C LEU A 157 8.38 10.26 -1.05
N VAL A 158 8.77 9.40 -0.11
CA VAL A 158 9.80 8.36 -0.34
C VAL A 158 9.38 7.40 -1.45
N PHE A 159 8.11 7.01 -1.50
CA PHE A 159 7.62 6.19 -2.61
C PHE A 159 7.77 6.91 -3.96
N LEU A 160 7.41 8.18 -4.04
CA LEU A 160 7.52 8.96 -5.28
C LEU A 160 8.98 9.22 -5.68
N LEU A 161 9.88 9.36 -4.72
CA LEU A 161 11.31 9.57 -5.00
C LEU A 161 11.97 8.36 -5.69
N ALA A 162 11.39 7.16 -5.61
CA ALA A 162 11.90 5.99 -6.32
C ALA A 162 11.75 6.12 -7.86
N ILE A 163 10.77 6.89 -8.35
CA ILE A 163 10.45 7.00 -9.78
C ILE A 163 11.63 7.53 -10.60
N PRO A 164 12.28 8.67 -10.27
CA PRO A 164 13.39 9.18 -11.07
C PRO A 164 14.64 8.29 -11.05
N PHE A 165 14.76 7.41 -10.04
CA PHE A 165 15.88 6.48 -9.92
C PHE A 165 15.61 5.10 -10.56
N ALA A 166 14.41 4.87 -11.08
CA ALA A 166 14.02 3.61 -11.69
C ALA A 166 15.03 3.06 -12.71
N PRO A 167 15.52 3.83 -13.70
CA PRO A 167 16.46 3.31 -14.69
C PRO A 167 17.87 3.04 -14.15
N LEU A 168 18.22 3.64 -13.00
CA LEU A 168 19.53 3.46 -12.36
C LEU A 168 19.56 2.26 -11.41
N LEU A 169 18.48 2.07 -10.68
CA LEU A 169 18.39 1.09 -9.59
C LEU A 169 17.67 -0.19 -10.00
N GLY A 170 16.90 -0.17 -11.10
CA GLY A 170 16.11 -1.32 -11.50
C GLY A 170 15.22 -1.81 -10.35
N GLY A 171 15.15 -3.13 -10.15
CA GLY A 171 14.39 -3.75 -9.07
C GLY A 171 14.81 -3.33 -7.65
N TRP A 172 16.02 -2.78 -7.47
CA TRP A 172 16.49 -2.27 -6.19
C TRP A 172 15.74 -1.03 -5.70
N CYS A 173 14.94 -0.37 -6.56
CA CYS A 173 14.04 0.72 -6.14
C CYS A 173 13.14 0.31 -4.98
N LEU A 174 12.75 -0.98 -4.90
CA LEU A 174 11.93 -1.50 -3.81
C LEU A 174 12.62 -1.39 -2.44
N MET A 175 13.96 -1.44 -2.40
CA MET A 175 14.71 -1.33 -1.14
C MET A 175 14.63 0.08 -0.54
N LEU A 176 14.42 1.12 -1.36
CA LEU A 176 14.20 2.48 -0.86
C LEU A 176 12.93 2.60 -0.01
N TRP A 177 11.98 1.69 -0.18
CA TRP A 177 10.69 1.74 0.52
C TRP A 177 10.72 1.01 1.88
N LEU A 178 11.84 0.39 2.22
CA LEU A 178 12.07 -0.20 3.54
C LEU A 178 12.75 0.80 4.51
N LEU A 179 13.17 1.99 4.03
CA LEU A 179 13.74 3.07 4.83
C LEU A 179 12.65 3.94 5.45
#